data_997acbc280c5b64c2ad119ad4746e4c7
#
_entry.id   997acbc280c5b64c2ad119ad4746e4c7
#
_cell.length_a   1.000
_cell.length_b   1.000
_cell.length_c   1.000
_cell.angle_alpha   90.00
_cell.angle_beta   90.00
_cell.angle_gamma   90.00
#
_symmetry.space_group_name_H-M   'P 1'
#
loop_
_entity.id
_entity.type
_entity.pdbx_description
1 polymer ?
#
loop_
_entity_poly.entity_id
_entity_poly.type
_entity_poly.pdbx_seq_one_letter_code
_entity_poly.pdbx_strand_id
1 'polypeptide(L)'
;IAAWIYAKDVALPGHSEHQTGLAIDLGQKQAHIDFIRPAFPYSGICQIFRDKAADYGFVERYPAGKEHLTGIAHEPWHFRYVGVPHAKIMVQNHLVLEEYLSFIKQFYIFAVCFRFYYRTLCAAYIYA
;
A
#
# COMPACT_ATOMS: atom_id res chain seq x y z
N ILE A 1 -15.09 3.78 -24.69
CA ILE A 1 -15.96 3.32 -23.56
C ILE A 1 -15.46 1.99 -23.02
N ALA A 2 -15.00 1.03 -23.86
CA ALA A 2 -14.50 -0.27 -23.40
C ALA A 2 -13.22 -0.17 -22.52
N ALA A 3 -12.29 0.73 -22.83
CA ALA A 3 -11.03 0.88 -22.08
C ALA A 3 -11.23 1.28 -20.61
N TRP A 4 -12.29 2.03 -20.27
CA TRP A 4 -12.59 2.43 -18.91
C TRP A 4 -13.16 1.31 -18.04
N ILE A 5 -13.82 0.32 -18.65
CA ILE A 5 -14.38 -0.82 -17.94
C ILE A 5 -13.28 -1.79 -17.54
N TYR A 6 -12.28 -1.99 -18.41
CA TYR A 6 -11.12 -2.85 -18.13
C TYR A 6 -10.14 -2.24 -17.11
N ALA A 7 -10.01 -0.92 -17.03
CA ALA A 7 -9.09 -0.25 -16.12
C ALA A 7 -9.45 -0.39 -14.62
N LYS A 8 -10.67 -0.85 -14.30
CA LYS A 8 -11.07 -1.13 -12.92
C LYS A 8 -10.65 -2.53 -12.45
N ASP A 9 -10.47 -3.45 -13.38
CA ASP A 9 -10.23 -4.86 -13.07
C ASP A 9 -8.82 -5.33 -13.45
N VAL A 10 -8.14 -4.62 -14.36
CA VAL A 10 -6.78 -4.96 -14.79
C VAL A 10 -6.03 -3.67 -15.09
N ALA A 11 -4.85 -3.51 -14.51
CA ALA A 11 -4.00 -2.35 -14.76
C ALA A 11 -3.61 -2.26 -16.25
N LEU A 12 -3.55 -1.04 -16.78
CA LEU A 12 -3.04 -0.80 -18.12
C LEU A 12 -1.58 -1.30 -18.25
N PRO A 13 -1.15 -1.74 -19.42
CA PRO A 13 0.24 -2.12 -19.67
C PRO A 13 1.21 -1.01 -19.20
N GLY A 14 2.22 -1.38 -18.43
CA GLY A 14 3.17 -0.43 -17.84
C GLY A 14 2.73 0.20 -16.51
N HIS A 15 1.52 -0.08 -16.01
CA HIS A 15 0.98 0.50 -14.77
C HIS A 15 0.71 -0.54 -13.66
N SER A 16 0.99 -1.81 -13.93
CA SER A 16 0.82 -2.88 -12.93
C SER A 16 1.92 -2.85 -11.88
N GLU A 17 1.56 -2.92 -10.61
CA GLU A 17 2.50 -3.04 -9.49
C GLU A 17 3.32 -4.34 -9.54
N HIS A 18 2.82 -5.40 -10.19
CA HIS A 18 3.54 -6.66 -10.38
C HIS A 18 4.86 -6.47 -11.14
N GLN A 19 4.95 -5.49 -12.04
CA GLN A 19 6.18 -5.19 -12.78
C GLN A 19 7.32 -4.68 -11.89
N THR A 20 7.00 -4.21 -10.68
CA THR A 20 8.00 -3.78 -9.70
C THR A 20 8.65 -4.96 -8.97
N GLY A 21 8.08 -6.16 -9.06
CA GLY A 21 8.45 -7.31 -8.25
C GLY A 21 8.04 -7.20 -6.76
N LEU A 22 7.23 -6.20 -6.40
CA LEU A 22 6.81 -5.93 -5.03
C LEU A 22 5.34 -6.26 -4.76
N ALA A 23 4.61 -6.82 -5.72
CA ALA A 23 3.24 -7.24 -5.56
C ALA A 23 3.08 -8.73 -5.87
N ILE A 24 2.20 -9.40 -5.13
CA ILE A 24 1.84 -10.80 -5.32
C ILE A 24 0.35 -10.98 -5.25
N ASP A 25 -0.19 -11.86 -6.09
CA ASP A 25 -1.56 -12.35 -6.00
C ASP A 25 -1.59 -13.73 -5.36
N LEU A 26 -2.51 -13.92 -4.44
CA LEU A 26 -2.67 -15.14 -3.67
C LEU A 26 -4.06 -15.73 -3.88
N GLY A 27 -4.13 -17.03 -4.06
CA GLY A 27 -5.39 -17.75 -4.21
C GLY A 27 -5.47 -18.96 -3.27
N GLN A 28 -6.66 -19.21 -2.76
CA GLN A 28 -6.93 -20.46 -2.06
C GLN A 28 -6.83 -21.62 -3.05
N LYS A 29 -6.14 -22.71 -2.66
CA LYS A 29 -6.05 -23.91 -3.50
C LYS A 29 -7.42 -24.53 -3.69
N GLN A 30 -7.83 -24.65 -4.93
CA GLN A 30 -9.09 -25.26 -5.35
C GLN A 30 -8.94 -25.95 -6.72
N ALA A 31 -9.94 -26.75 -7.14
CA ALA A 31 -9.85 -27.53 -8.38
C ALA A 31 -9.73 -26.65 -9.63
N HIS A 32 -10.38 -25.48 -9.63
CA HIS A 32 -10.29 -24.47 -10.70
C HIS A 32 -9.87 -23.16 -10.06
N ILE A 33 -8.77 -22.59 -10.52
CA ILE A 33 -8.25 -21.30 -10.05
C ILE A 33 -8.48 -20.27 -11.15
N ASP A 34 -9.21 -19.21 -10.83
CA ASP A 34 -9.25 -18.00 -11.64
C ASP A 34 -7.95 -17.22 -11.38
N PHE A 35 -7.08 -17.13 -12.37
CA PHE A 35 -5.79 -16.41 -12.25
C PHE A 35 -5.93 -14.88 -12.36
N ILE A 36 -7.10 -14.38 -12.74
CA ILE A 36 -7.37 -12.94 -12.80
C ILE A 36 -7.99 -12.47 -11.50
N ARG A 37 -8.92 -13.28 -10.94
CA ARG A 37 -9.63 -12.98 -9.69
C ARG A 37 -9.60 -14.18 -8.76
N PRO A 38 -8.43 -14.53 -8.22
CA PRO A 38 -8.31 -15.71 -7.37
C PRO A 38 -9.13 -15.55 -6.09
N ALA A 39 -9.79 -16.62 -5.68
CA ALA A 39 -10.53 -16.62 -4.42
C ALA A 39 -9.55 -16.52 -3.24
N PHE A 40 -9.68 -15.46 -2.44
CA PHE A 40 -8.92 -15.27 -1.22
C PHE A 40 -9.85 -14.76 -0.10
N PRO A 41 -10.67 -15.66 0.48
CA PRO A 41 -11.71 -15.29 1.44
C PRO A 41 -11.15 -14.75 2.75
N TYR A 42 -11.96 -13.96 3.47
CA TYR A 42 -11.65 -13.47 4.82
C TYR A 42 -11.96 -14.55 5.88
N SER A 43 -11.44 -15.76 5.67
CA SER A 43 -11.63 -16.89 6.58
C SER A 43 -10.51 -17.92 6.43
N GLY A 44 -10.40 -18.85 7.37
CA GLY A 44 -9.47 -19.96 7.33
C GLY A 44 -8.01 -19.53 7.15
N ILE A 45 -7.28 -20.27 6.31
CA ILE A 45 -5.83 -20.01 6.07
C ILE A 45 -5.57 -18.64 5.42
N CYS A 46 -6.49 -18.16 4.60
CA CYS A 46 -6.38 -16.86 3.94
C CYS A 46 -6.46 -15.71 4.97
N GLN A 47 -7.30 -15.86 5.99
CA GLN A 47 -7.36 -14.89 7.10
C GLN A 47 -6.10 -14.94 7.94
N ILE A 48 -5.58 -16.13 8.27
CA ILE A 48 -4.32 -16.30 9.02
C ILE A 48 -3.18 -15.63 8.29
N PHE A 49 -3.10 -15.79 6.96
CA PHE A 49 -2.09 -15.09 6.15
C PHE A 49 -2.25 -13.57 6.27
N ARG A 50 -3.47 -13.07 6.09
CA ARG A 50 -3.78 -11.62 6.15
C ARG A 50 -3.38 -11.02 7.50
N ASP A 51 -3.68 -11.71 8.61
CA ASP A 51 -3.32 -11.27 9.96
C ASP A 51 -1.82 -11.21 10.19
N LYS A 52 -1.04 -12.01 9.46
CA LYS A 52 0.42 -12.10 9.57
C LYS A 52 1.17 -11.30 8.51
N ALA A 53 0.51 -10.87 7.45
CA ALA A 53 1.15 -10.25 6.30
C ALA A 53 2.05 -9.07 6.67
N ALA A 54 1.60 -8.21 7.60
CA ALA A 54 2.36 -7.06 8.08
C ALA A 54 3.66 -7.43 8.82
N ASP A 55 3.72 -8.59 9.48
CA ASP A 55 4.93 -9.09 10.13
C ASP A 55 6.04 -9.41 9.12
N TYR A 56 5.66 -9.62 7.87
CA TYR A 56 6.57 -9.90 6.74
C TYR A 56 6.65 -8.74 5.74
N GLY A 57 6.06 -7.58 6.08
CA GLY A 57 6.16 -6.37 5.28
C GLY A 57 5.14 -6.26 4.15
N PHE A 58 4.10 -7.09 4.14
CA PHE A 58 3.02 -7.05 3.16
C PHE A 58 1.76 -6.39 3.71
N VAL A 59 1.01 -5.73 2.83
CA VAL A 59 -0.31 -5.17 3.11
C VAL A 59 -1.29 -5.59 2.02
N GLU A 60 -2.56 -5.80 2.39
CA GLU A 60 -3.65 -5.88 1.42
C GLU A 60 -3.74 -4.52 0.71
N ARG A 61 -3.55 -4.53 -0.61
CA ARG A 61 -3.33 -3.30 -1.36
C ARG A 61 -4.62 -2.54 -1.67
N TYR A 62 -5.69 -3.26 -1.96
CA TYR A 62 -6.95 -2.73 -2.41
C TYR A 62 -8.12 -3.24 -1.54
N PRO A 63 -8.17 -2.84 -0.25
CA PRO A 63 -9.21 -3.27 0.67
C PRO A 63 -10.57 -2.66 0.32
N ALA A 64 -11.64 -3.38 0.67
CA ALA A 64 -13.01 -2.90 0.47
C ALA A 64 -13.28 -1.57 1.18
N GLY A 65 -14.03 -0.68 0.51
CA GLY A 65 -14.40 0.65 1.03
C GLY A 65 -13.33 1.73 0.84
N LYS A 66 -12.18 1.40 0.25
CA LYS A 66 -11.09 2.33 -0.03
C LYS A 66 -10.89 2.60 -1.53
N GLU A 67 -11.80 2.17 -2.39
CA GLU A 67 -11.73 2.29 -3.85
C GLU A 67 -11.60 3.75 -4.31
N HIS A 68 -12.20 4.67 -3.56
CA HIS A 68 -12.14 6.11 -3.84
C HIS A 68 -10.74 6.71 -3.60
N LEU A 69 -9.89 6.04 -2.81
CA LEU A 69 -8.51 6.45 -2.54
C LEU A 69 -7.53 5.74 -3.47
N THR A 70 -7.73 4.44 -3.69
CA THR A 70 -6.82 3.61 -4.48
C THR A 70 -7.07 3.72 -5.99
N GLY A 71 -8.30 4.10 -6.39
CA GLY A 71 -8.74 4.12 -7.79
C GLY A 71 -8.96 2.73 -8.39
N ILE A 72 -8.76 1.66 -7.62
CA ILE A 72 -8.89 0.25 -8.04
C ILE A 72 -10.03 -0.39 -7.24
N ALA A 73 -10.75 -1.33 -7.87
CA ALA A 73 -11.77 -2.13 -7.21
C ALA A 73 -11.15 -2.99 -6.09
N HIS A 74 -12.01 -3.47 -5.17
CA HIS A 74 -11.57 -4.36 -4.10
C HIS A 74 -10.94 -5.65 -4.63
N GLU A 75 -9.71 -5.93 -4.22
CA GLU A 75 -8.94 -7.11 -4.60
C GLU A 75 -8.37 -7.80 -3.35
N PRO A 76 -9.11 -8.72 -2.72
CA PRO A 76 -8.70 -9.38 -1.48
C PRO A 76 -7.47 -10.27 -1.63
N TRP A 77 -7.08 -10.59 -2.86
CA TRP A 77 -5.94 -11.44 -3.21
C TRP A 77 -4.64 -10.67 -3.42
N HIS A 78 -4.70 -9.35 -3.68
CA HIS A 78 -3.55 -8.55 -4.08
C HIS A 78 -2.83 -7.96 -2.87
N PHE A 79 -1.58 -8.38 -2.68
CA PHE A 79 -0.72 -7.92 -1.58
C PHE A 79 0.51 -7.19 -2.09
N ARG A 80 0.80 -6.05 -1.46
CA ARG A 80 1.96 -5.21 -1.76
C ARG A 80 3.00 -5.30 -0.66
N TYR A 81 4.27 -5.56 -1.04
CA TYR A 81 5.40 -5.41 -0.13
C TYR A 81 5.77 -3.92 0.03
N VAL A 82 5.83 -3.48 1.28
CA VAL A 82 6.19 -2.11 1.67
C VAL A 82 7.28 -2.07 2.74
N GLY A 83 7.73 -3.24 3.19
CA GLY A 83 8.66 -3.40 4.30
C GLY A 83 7.97 -3.44 5.67
N VAL A 84 8.56 -4.19 6.61
CA VAL A 84 7.94 -4.53 7.91
C VAL A 84 7.52 -3.30 8.72
N PRO A 85 8.37 -2.27 8.94
CA PRO A 85 7.96 -1.10 9.74
C PRO A 85 6.77 -0.36 9.14
N HIS A 86 6.77 -0.20 7.81
CA HIS A 86 5.73 0.50 7.08
C HIS A 86 4.41 -0.28 7.08
N ALA A 87 4.47 -1.59 6.83
CA ALA A 87 3.31 -2.47 6.84
C ALA A 87 2.59 -2.44 8.20
N LYS A 88 3.35 -2.52 9.30
CA LYS A 88 2.79 -2.45 10.66
C LYS A 88 2.09 -1.13 10.93
N ILE A 89 2.70 -0.01 10.57
CA ILE A 89 2.09 1.31 10.72
C ILE A 89 0.80 1.41 9.90
N MET A 90 0.83 0.97 8.64
CA MET A 90 -0.34 1.02 7.76
C MET A 90 -1.49 0.18 8.31
N VAL A 91 -1.24 -1.06 8.72
CA VAL A 91 -2.29 -1.96 9.24
C VAL A 91 -2.85 -1.46 10.58
N GLN A 92 -2.00 -1.00 11.51
CA GLN A 92 -2.43 -0.47 12.81
C GLN A 92 -3.30 0.78 12.68
N ASN A 93 -3.11 1.58 11.63
CA ASN A 93 -3.84 2.82 11.40
C ASN A 93 -4.88 2.71 10.28
N HIS A 94 -5.14 1.52 9.73
CA HIS A 94 -6.08 1.26 8.64
C HIS A 94 -5.84 2.13 7.39
N LEU A 95 -4.55 2.39 7.07
CA LEU A 95 -4.14 3.22 5.96
C LEU A 95 -3.90 2.38 4.70
N VAL A 96 -4.37 2.86 3.55
CA VAL A 96 -3.90 2.40 2.25
C VAL A 96 -2.59 3.12 1.88
N LEU A 97 -1.91 2.63 0.85
CA LEU A 97 -0.59 3.14 0.46
C LEU A 97 -0.62 4.64 0.10
N GLU A 98 -1.68 5.11 -0.53
CA GLU A 98 -1.88 6.51 -0.91
C GLU A 98 -1.95 7.43 0.31
N GLU A 99 -2.73 7.04 1.33
CA GLU A 99 -2.84 7.77 2.59
C GLU A 99 -1.49 7.79 3.32
N TYR A 100 -0.83 6.64 3.38
CA TYR A 100 0.45 6.49 4.05
C TYR A 100 1.55 7.34 3.38
N LEU A 101 1.64 7.33 2.06
CA LEU A 101 2.60 8.17 1.33
C LEU A 101 2.34 9.66 1.52
N SER A 102 1.08 10.09 1.59
CA SER A 102 0.71 11.47 1.88
C SER A 102 1.15 11.87 3.28
N PHE A 103 0.95 11.00 4.26
CA PHE A 103 1.41 11.18 5.64
C PHE A 103 2.95 11.34 5.72
N ILE A 104 3.71 10.43 5.09
CA ILE A 104 5.18 10.51 5.08
C ILE A 104 5.66 11.81 4.44
N LYS A 105 5.05 12.23 3.32
CA LYS A 105 5.42 13.49 2.65
C LYS A 105 5.27 14.69 3.57
N GLN A 106 4.19 14.76 4.34
CA GLN A 106 3.98 15.85 5.30
C GLN A 106 5.05 15.85 6.40
N PHE A 107 5.39 14.69 6.95
CA PHE A 107 6.44 14.57 7.95
C PHE A 107 7.82 14.94 7.41
N TYR A 108 8.13 14.53 6.18
CA TYR A 108 9.42 14.86 5.56
C TYR A 108 9.57 16.37 5.34
N ILE A 109 8.52 17.02 4.84
CA ILE A 109 8.50 18.50 4.66
C ILE A 109 8.70 19.17 6.02
N PHE A 110 7.97 18.75 7.05
CA PHE A 110 8.10 19.32 8.40
C PHE A 110 9.51 19.13 8.96
N ALA A 111 10.10 17.95 8.85
CA ALA A 111 11.45 17.67 9.34
C ALA A 111 12.52 18.48 8.60
N VAL A 112 12.37 18.67 7.30
CA VAL A 112 13.28 19.49 6.50
C VAL A 112 13.14 20.98 6.88
N CYS A 113 11.92 21.51 7.00
CA CYS A 113 11.67 22.88 7.43
C CYS A 113 12.23 23.14 8.85
N PHE A 114 12.01 22.20 9.78
CA PHE A 114 12.50 22.30 11.14
C PHE A 114 14.04 22.30 11.20
N ARG A 115 14.69 21.46 10.38
CA ARG A 115 16.17 21.44 10.27
C ARG A 115 16.74 22.72 9.68
N PHE A 116 16.07 23.34 8.72
CA PHE A 116 16.42 24.65 8.18
C PHE A 116 16.25 25.76 9.23
N TYR A 117 15.14 25.76 9.95
CA TYR A 117 14.85 26.75 10.98
C TYR A 117 15.88 26.71 12.12
N TYR A 118 16.25 25.53 12.61
CA TYR A 118 17.29 25.38 13.64
C TYR A 118 18.68 25.80 13.15
N ARG A 119 19.03 25.53 11.91
CA ARG A 119 20.31 25.99 11.34
C ARG A 119 20.40 27.51 11.26
N THR A 120 19.32 28.19 10.92
CA THR A 120 19.25 29.65 10.85
C THR A 120 19.33 30.27 12.25
N LEU A 121 18.69 29.68 13.25
CA LEU A 121 18.79 30.15 14.64
C LEU A 121 20.19 29.94 15.23
N CYS A 122 20.82 28.81 15.02
CA CYS A 122 22.19 28.57 15.48
C CYS A 122 23.21 29.51 14.80
N ALA A 123 23.03 29.81 13.52
CA ALA A 123 23.90 30.78 12.83
C ALA A 123 23.74 32.19 13.38
N ALA A 124 22.53 32.61 13.78
CA ALA A 124 22.30 33.93 14.38
C ALA A 124 22.91 34.08 15.80
N TYR A 125 23.07 32.95 16.53
CA TYR A 125 23.65 32.94 17.87
C TYR A 125 25.19 32.93 17.89
N ILE A 126 25.85 32.59 16.78
CA ILE A 126 27.31 32.52 16.67
C ILE A 126 27.91 33.89 16.26
N TYR A 127 27.07 34.79 15.75
CA TYR A 127 27.50 36.14 15.30
C TYR A 127 26.95 37.30 16.15
N ALA A 128 26.40 37.00 17.32
CA ALA A 128 26.03 38.00 18.34
C ALA A 128 27.00 37.92 19.51
#